data_7989153597c3aec417e882894ed37674
#
_entry.id   7989153597c3aec417e882894ed37674
#
_cell.length_a   1.000
_cell.length_b   1.000
_cell.length_c   1.000
_cell.angle_alpha   90.00
_cell.angle_beta   90.00
_cell.angle_gamma   90.00
#
_symmetry.space_group_name_H-M   'P 1'
#
loop_
_entity.id
_entity.type
_entity.pdbx_description
1 polymer ?
#
loop_
_entity_poly.entity_id
_entity_poly.type
_entity_poly.pdbx_seq_one_letter_code
_entity_poly.pdbx_strand_id
1 'polypeptide(L)'
;MISVFVPSHITGFFSIFENEDPLIKGSLGAGVLLDKGVVTEISKSPCENENHSNHPSILINGKVDDYNQNIILATIDLMKKDFDFDLSEVEINLTIQVPVGCGLGTSAASAIGCSICINEFFELGLSMDECGQYAHLAELELGTGLGDVIGEMSRGVVLRTKPGAPGYGEVRSLVPHEKTGIGEFIEDDNEFYVLVKTLGEISTASVIQDSKYKKIITDVGLAMNEEFTKTDDGVLIGSKFKNKFNVAVGDKFNDEEEIRKFMKCSYQFAKRTGLINDELISIIHSLNGKVLGASMAMLGNTVFAILTEKQKFKLEAEHYGEFDFYKMETEGIRIKKD
;
A
#
# COMPACT_ATOMS: atom_id res chain seq x y z
N MET A 1 -2.40 -3.64 -26.18
CA MET A 1 -1.77 -3.99 -24.87
C MET A 1 -2.41 -3.13 -23.79
N ILE A 2 -2.67 -3.69 -22.60
CA ILE A 2 -3.12 -2.91 -21.43
C ILE A 2 -1.98 -2.92 -20.42
N SER A 3 -1.64 -1.77 -19.85
CA SER A 3 -0.62 -1.63 -18.81
C SER A 3 -1.20 -0.88 -17.62
N VAL A 4 -1.05 -1.42 -16.42
CA VAL A 4 -1.58 -0.87 -15.16
C VAL A 4 -0.45 -0.73 -14.17
N PHE A 5 -0.19 0.50 -13.71
CA PHE A 5 0.68 0.76 -12.59
C PHE A 5 -0.13 0.84 -11.29
N VAL A 6 0.31 0.11 -10.28
CA VAL A 6 -0.23 0.17 -8.91
C VAL A 6 0.90 0.55 -7.97
N PRO A 7 0.76 1.61 -7.16
CA PRO A 7 1.78 2.03 -6.22
C PRO A 7 1.99 1.01 -5.11
N SER A 8 3.22 0.87 -4.62
CA SER A 8 3.52 0.12 -3.40
C SER A 8 3.07 0.87 -2.16
N HIS A 9 2.77 0.12 -1.09
CA HIS A 9 2.27 0.63 0.18
C HIS A 9 3.14 0.14 1.35
N ILE A 10 3.46 1.03 2.28
CA ILE A 10 4.11 0.68 3.54
C ILE A 10 3.11 0.91 4.68
N THR A 11 2.66 -0.16 5.31
CA THR A 11 1.85 -0.06 6.52
C THR A 11 2.72 0.32 7.72
N GLY A 12 2.39 1.42 8.38
CA GLY A 12 3.06 1.90 9.59
C GLY A 12 2.49 1.30 10.88
N PHE A 13 1.17 1.15 10.95
CA PHE A 13 0.46 0.46 12.03
C PHE A 13 -0.89 -0.05 11.55
N PHE A 14 -1.39 -1.12 12.19
CA PHE A 14 -2.69 -1.69 11.82
C PHE A 14 -3.34 -2.44 12.98
N SER A 15 -4.65 -2.63 12.85
CA SER A 15 -5.47 -3.46 13.73
C SER A 15 -6.29 -4.42 12.88
N ILE A 16 -6.28 -5.70 13.26
CA ILE A 16 -7.00 -6.76 12.54
C ILE A 16 -8.49 -6.69 12.87
N PHE A 17 -9.32 -6.73 11.85
CA PHE A 17 -10.77 -6.81 11.97
C PHE A 17 -11.28 -8.09 11.29
N GLU A 18 -11.72 -9.04 12.12
CA GLU A 18 -12.30 -10.31 11.65
C GLU A 18 -13.78 -10.15 11.35
N ASN A 19 -14.21 -10.77 10.26
CA ASN A 19 -15.62 -10.89 9.90
C ASN A 19 -15.84 -12.20 9.15
N GLU A 20 -17.06 -12.76 9.22
CA GLU A 20 -17.45 -13.95 8.44
C GLU A 20 -17.57 -13.61 6.95
N ASP A 21 -18.02 -12.40 6.62
CA ASP A 21 -18.02 -11.88 5.26
C ASP A 21 -16.59 -11.42 4.89
N PRO A 22 -15.95 -12.06 3.90
CA PRO A 22 -14.59 -11.70 3.51
C PRO A 22 -14.48 -10.29 2.94
N LEU A 23 -15.53 -9.70 2.39
CA LEU A 23 -15.53 -8.32 1.90
C LEU A 23 -15.58 -7.28 3.03
N ILE A 24 -16.04 -7.68 4.23
CA ILE A 24 -16.06 -6.83 5.43
C ILE A 24 -14.81 -7.06 6.29
N LYS A 25 -14.22 -8.27 6.22
CA LYS A 25 -12.96 -8.58 6.88
C LYS A 25 -11.84 -7.70 6.35
N GLY A 26 -10.96 -7.20 7.24
CA GLY A 26 -9.89 -6.31 6.81
C GLY A 26 -9.07 -5.75 7.97
N SER A 27 -8.59 -4.52 7.82
CA SER A 27 -7.83 -3.85 8.88
C SER A 27 -8.14 -2.35 8.95
N LEU A 28 -8.02 -1.79 10.16
CA LEU A 28 -7.84 -0.36 10.40
C LEU A 28 -6.34 -0.06 10.44
N GLY A 29 -5.94 1.19 10.29
CA GLY A 29 -4.54 1.60 10.40
C GLY A 29 -4.13 2.62 9.38
N ALA A 30 -2.83 2.91 9.30
CA ALA A 30 -2.31 3.89 8.37
C ALA A 30 -1.01 3.41 7.71
N GLY A 31 -0.75 3.98 6.52
CA GLY A 31 0.44 3.70 5.74
C GLY A 31 0.73 4.81 4.75
N VAL A 32 1.80 4.64 3.97
CA VAL A 32 2.26 5.59 2.96
C VAL A 32 2.48 4.88 1.63
N LEU A 33 2.11 5.55 0.54
CA LEU A 33 2.27 5.06 -0.82
C LEU A 33 3.56 5.61 -1.45
N LEU A 34 4.18 4.77 -2.30
CA LEU A 34 5.43 5.06 -3.00
C LEU A 34 5.17 5.27 -4.50
N ASP A 35 5.92 6.15 -5.14
CA ASP A 35 5.91 6.38 -6.60
C ASP A 35 6.47 5.20 -7.42
N LYS A 36 6.90 4.16 -6.73
CA LYS A 36 7.30 2.86 -7.27
C LYS A 36 6.35 1.78 -6.77
N GLY A 37 6.13 0.78 -7.59
CA GLY A 37 5.19 -0.28 -7.27
C GLY A 37 5.28 -1.43 -8.25
N VAL A 38 4.14 -1.88 -8.75
CA VAL A 38 4.04 -2.95 -9.72
C VAL A 38 3.39 -2.42 -11.00
N VAL A 39 4.03 -2.65 -12.13
CA VAL A 39 3.44 -2.49 -13.46
C VAL A 39 3.01 -3.86 -13.94
N THR A 40 1.72 -4.05 -14.14
CA THR A 40 1.16 -5.27 -14.74
C THR A 40 0.75 -4.97 -16.18
N GLU A 41 1.18 -5.80 -17.11
CA GLU A 41 0.87 -5.69 -18.53
C GLU A 41 0.19 -6.97 -19.00
N ILE A 42 -0.87 -6.82 -19.80
CA ILE A 42 -1.57 -7.93 -20.43
C ILE A 42 -1.59 -7.73 -21.93
N SER A 43 -1.25 -8.78 -22.67
CA SER A 43 -1.23 -8.77 -24.14
C SER A 43 -1.54 -10.15 -24.71
N LYS A 44 -1.83 -10.22 -26.02
CA LYS A 44 -1.88 -11.51 -26.70
C LYS A 44 -0.47 -12.14 -26.72
N SER A 45 -0.40 -13.42 -26.41
CA SER A 45 0.85 -14.18 -26.49
C SER A 45 1.31 -14.28 -27.95
N PRO A 46 2.61 -14.08 -28.24
CA PRO A 46 3.14 -14.25 -29.59
C PRO A 46 3.23 -15.72 -30.03
N CYS A 47 3.09 -16.67 -29.11
CA CYS A 47 3.15 -18.10 -29.36
C CYS A 47 1.88 -18.78 -28.82
N GLU A 48 1.30 -19.71 -29.60
CA GLU A 48 0.35 -20.67 -29.05
C GLU A 48 1.05 -21.44 -27.92
N ASN A 49 0.48 -21.42 -26.73
CA ASN A 49 0.99 -22.20 -25.61
C ASN A 49 0.86 -23.67 -25.96
N GLU A 50 1.97 -24.33 -26.36
CA GLU A 50 2.02 -25.75 -26.76
C GLU A 50 1.45 -26.70 -25.68
N ASN A 51 1.29 -26.21 -24.43
CA ASN A 51 0.87 -26.98 -23.27
C ASN A 51 -0.64 -26.93 -22.98
N HIS A 52 -1.49 -26.26 -23.78
CA HIS A 52 -2.94 -26.16 -23.53
C HIS A 52 -3.30 -25.90 -22.05
N SER A 53 -2.48 -25.14 -21.34
CA SER A 53 -2.80 -24.77 -19.97
C SER A 53 -3.92 -23.73 -19.97
N ASN A 54 -4.92 -23.91 -19.10
CA ASN A 54 -6.01 -22.93 -18.91
C ASN A 54 -5.52 -21.64 -18.24
N HIS A 55 -4.22 -21.49 -18.02
CA HIS A 55 -3.58 -20.35 -17.39
C HIS A 55 -2.72 -19.58 -18.39
N PRO A 56 -2.61 -18.24 -18.25
CA PRO A 56 -1.75 -17.42 -19.09
C PRO A 56 -0.27 -17.74 -18.87
N SER A 57 0.58 -17.32 -19.81
CA SER A 57 2.01 -17.18 -19.53
C SER A 57 2.21 -16.00 -18.55
N ILE A 58 2.82 -16.25 -17.39
CA ILE A 58 3.10 -15.22 -16.38
C ILE A 58 4.60 -15.03 -16.26
N LEU A 59 5.06 -13.79 -16.48
CA LEU A 59 6.44 -13.41 -16.28
C LEU A 59 6.54 -12.33 -15.18
N ILE A 60 7.49 -12.49 -14.27
CA ILE A 60 7.79 -11.51 -13.23
C ILE A 60 9.24 -11.06 -13.41
N ASN A 61 9.42 -9.76 -13.68
CA ASN A 61 10.72 -9.19 -14.03
C ASN A 61 11.42 -9.98 -15.16
N GLY A 62 10.64 -10.41 -16.18
CA GLY A 62 11.10 -11.15 -17.36
C GLY A 62 11.43 -12.62 -17.11
N LYS A 63 11.01 -13.21 -15.99
CA LYS A 63 11.26 -14.62 -15.62
C LYS A 63 9.99 -15.29 -15.13
N VAL A 64 9.90 -16.60 -15.33
CA VAL A 64 8.89 -17.42 -14.65
C VAL A 64 9.29 -17.53 -13.17
N ASP A 65 8.37 -17.22 -12.28
CA ASP A 65 8.56 -17.25 -10.83
C ASP A 65 7.36 -17.94 -10.19
N ASP A 66 7.49 -19.23 -9.92
CA ASP A 66 6.40 -20.10 -9.43
C ASP A 66 5.85 -19.68 -8.06
N TYR A 67 6.62 -18.96 -7.26
CA TYR A 67 6.17 -18.51 -5.94
C TYR A 67 5.38 -17.20 -6.01
N ASN A 68 5.93 -16.20 -6.70
CA ASN A 68 5.32 -14.87 -6.76
C ASN A 68 4.12 -14.80 -7.71
N GLN A 69 3.92 -15.79 -8.61
CA GLN A 69 2.73 -15.86 -9.45
C GLN A 69 1.46 -16.32 -8.72
N ASN A 70 1.55 -16.88 -7.50
CA ASN A 70 0.39 -17.43 -6.78
C ASN A 70 -0.72 -16.40 -6.57
N ILE A 71 -0.38 -15.15 -6.27
CA ILE A 71 -1.38 -14.10 -6.08
C ILE A 71 -2.11 -13.75 -7.39
N ILE A 72 -1.40 -13.83 -8.52
CA ILE A 72 -1.99 -13.61 -9.84
C ILE A 72 -2.95 -14.75 -10.18
N LEU A 73 -2.53 -16.01 -9.97
CA LEU A 73 -3.37 -17.17 -10.21
C LEU A 73 -4.63 -17.16 -9.33
N ALA A 74 -4.49 -16.86 -8.03
CA ALA A 74 -5.63 -16.74 -7.13
C ALA A 74 -6.63 -15.65 -7.60
N THR A 75 -6.11 -14.49 -8.05
CA THR A 75 -6.95 -13.41 -8.59
C THR A 75 -7.69 -13.87 -9.85
N ILE A 76 -7.00 -14.54 -10.79
CA ILE A 76 -7.58 -15.09 -12.01
C ILE A 76 -8.67 -16.11 -11.68
N ASP A 77 -8.38 -17.07 -10.78
CA ASP A 77 -9.30 -18.13 -10.40
C ASP A 77 -10.59 -17.59 -9.75
N LEU A 78 -10.45 -16.53 -8.93
CA LEU A 78 -11.61 -15.84 -8.37
C LEU A 78 -12.46 -15.16 -9.45
N MET A 79 -11.84 -14.43 -10.39
CA MET A 79 -12.57 -13.79 -11.49
C MET A 79 -13.23 -14.80 -12.43
N LYS A 80 -12.59 -15.96 -12.68
CA LYS A 80 -13.16 -17.04 -13.51
C LYS A 80 -14.38 -17.74 -12.89
N LYS A 81 -14.64 -17.56 -11.58
CA LYS A 81 -15.89 -18.05 -10.97
C LYS A 81 -17.11 -17.28 -11.45
N ASP A 82 -16.93 -16.00 -11.78
CA ASP A 82 -18.02 -15.08 -12.11
C ASP A 82 -18.06 -14.72 -13.62
N PHE A 83 -16.93 -14.86 -14.33
CA PHE A 83 -16.78 -14.48 -15.73
C PHE A 83 -16.16 -15.60 -16.57
N ASP A 84 -16.68 -15.74 -17.78
CA ASP A 84 -16.12 -16.66 -18.80
C ASP A 84 -15.16 -15.89 -19.71
N PHE A 85 -13.85 -16.14 -19.56
CA PHE A 85 -12.80 -15.59 -20.42
C PHE A 85 -11.65 -16.58 -20.58
N ASP A 86 -11.04 -16.57 -21.78
CA ASP A 86 -9.96 -17.48 -22.14
C ASP A 86 -8.60 -16.78 -22.11
N LEU A 87 -7.68 -17.35 -21.33
CA LEU A 87 -6.31 -16.88 -21.17
C LEU A 87 -5.27 -17.73 -21.90
N SER A 88 -5.68 -18.72 -22.71
CA SER A 88 -4.77 -19.64 -23.41
C SER A 88 -3.77 -18.96 -24.34
N GLU A 89 -4.17 -17.83 -24.94
CA GLU A 89 -3.33 -17.01 -25.83
C GLU A 89 -2.96 -15.66 -25.19
N VAL A 90 -2.83 -15.60 -23.87
CA VAL A 90 -2.56 -14.37 -23.14
C VAL A 90 -1.23 -14.48 -22.38
N GLU A 91 -0.47 -13.39 -22.40
CA GLU A 91 0.71 -13.19 -21.57
C GLU A 91 0.46 -12.07 -20.58
N ILE A 92 0.83 -12.31 -19.32
CA ILE A 92 0.80 -11.33 -18.23
C ILE A 92 2.22 -11.10 -17.76
N ASN A 93 2.70 -9.86 -17.88
CA ASN A 93 4.02 -9.44 -17.44
C ASN A 93 3.92 -8.51 -16.24
N LEU A 94 4.65 -8.81 -15.18
CA LEU A 94 4.78 -7.95 -14.00
C LEU A 94 6.19 -7.37 -13.92
N THR A 95 6.30 -6.06 -13.84
CA THR A 95 7.53 -5.36 -13.47
C THR A 95 7.40 -4.86 -12.05
N ILE A 96 8.05 -5.53 -11.10
CA ILE A 96 8.07 -5.16 -9.67
C ILE A 96 9.27 -4.25 -9.44
N GLN A 97 9.01 -3.02 -9.01
CA GLN A 97 10.01 -1.94 -8.92
C GLN A 97 10.59 -1.76 -7.51
N VAL A 98 10.10 -2.52 -6.53
CA VAL A 98 10.53 -2.47 -5.13
C VAL A 98 10.84 -3.89 -4.62
N PRO A 99 11.61 -4.05 -3.53
CA PRO A 99 11.91 -5.37 -2.95
C PRO A 99 10.65 -6.16 -2.55
N VAL A 100 10.58 -7.42 -2.96
CA VAL A 100 9.49 -8.34 -2.62
C VAL A 100 9.68 -8.93 -1.23
N GLY A 101 8.60 -9.23 -0.51
CA GLY A 101 8.66 -9.87 0.83
C GLY A 101 9.16 -8.97 1.96
N CYS A 102 9.32 -7.68 1.70
CA CYS A 102 9.93 -6.71 2.62
C CYS A 102 8.91 -5.75 3.27
N GLY A 103 7.61 -6.04 3.21
CA GLY A 103 6.56 -5.19 3.78
C GLY A 103 6.22 -3.96 2.93
N LEU A 104 6.39 -4.07 1.60
CA LEU A 104 6.17 -2.98 0.64
C LEU A 104 4.91 -3.18 -0.23
N GLY A 105 4.00 -4.08 0.15
CA GLY A 105 2.69 -4.24 -0.48
C GLY A 105 2.70 -4.86 -1.89
N THR A 106 3.80 -5.42 -2.36
CA THR A 106 3.93 -5.91 -3.75
C THR A 106 2.89 -6.98 -4.14
N SER A 107 2.39 -7.76 -3.18
CA SER A 107 1.36 -8.78 -3.41
C SER A 107 0.02 -8.14 -3.79
N ALA A 108 -0.45 -7.20 -2.97
CA ALA A 108 -1.69 -6.47 -3.21
C ALA A 108 -1.61 -5.67 -4.52
N ALA A 109 -0.50 -4.96 -4.77
CA ALA A 109 -0.28 -4.22 -6.02
C ALA A 109 -0.36 -5.15 -7.26
N SER A 110 0.20 -6.36 -7.16
CA SER A 110 0.13 -7.36 -8.23
C SER A 110 -1.30 -7.84 -8.48
N ALA A 111 -2.05 -8.15 -7.41
CA ALA A 111 -3.44 -8.58 -7.50
C ALA A 111 -4.36 -7.50 -8.11
N ILE A 112 -4.21 -6.25 -7.66
CA ILE A 112 -4.96 -5.10 -8.21
C ILE A 112 -4.63 -4.92 -9.69
N GLY A 113 -3.34 -4.88 -10.03
CA GLY A 113 -2.90 -4.73 -11.42
C GLY A 113 -3.44 -5.84 -12.32
N CYS A 114 -3.42 -7.09 -11.84
CA CYS A 114 -3.96 -8.25 -12.54
C CYS A 114 -5.47 -8.12 -12.79
N SER A 115 -6.26 -7.85 -11.75
CA SER A 115 -7.72 -7.74 -11.87
C SER A 115 -8.14 -6.63 -12.82
N ILE A 116 -7.49 -5.45 -12.74
CA ILE A 116 -7.77 -4.33 -13.64
C ILE A 116 -7.34 -4.68 -15.07
N CYS A 117 -6.17 -5.28 -15.28
CA CYS A 117 -5.72 -5.70 -16.62
C CYS A 117 -6.72 -6.66 -17.27
N ILE A 118 -7.20 -7.68 -16.55
CA ILE A 118 -8.19 -8.63 -17.04
C ILE A 118 -9.51 -7.94 -17.36
N ASN A 119 -10.00 -7.08 -16.44
CA ASN A 119 -11.22 -6.30 -16.68
C ASN A 119 -11.14 -5.49 -17.97
N GLU A 120 -10.05 -4.76 -18.17
CA GLU A 120 -9.86 -3.89 -19.33
C GLU A 120 -9.62 -4.68 -20.63
N PHE A 121 -8.90 -5.81 -20.55
CA PHE A 121 -8.54 -6.61 -21.72
C PHE A 121 -9.73 -7.39 -22.27
N PHE A 122 -10.59 -7.91 -21.39
CA PHE A 122 -11.79 -8.69 -21.77
C PHE A 122 -13.08 -7.85 -21.71
N GLU A 123 -12.98 -6.54 -21.42
CA GLU A 123 -14.12 -5.62 -21.37
C GLU A 123 -15.25 -6.12 -20.43
N LEU A 124 -14.88 -6.61 -19.23
CA LEU A 124 -15.82 -7.22 -18.28
C LEU A 124 -16.77 -6.18 -17.65
N GLY A 125 -16.44 -4.89 -17.71
CA GLY A 125 -17.29 -3.80 -17.25
C GLY A 125 -17.31 -3.62 -15.73
N LEU A 126 -16.30 -4.16 -15.02
CA LEU A 126 -16.15 -3.99 -13.58
C LEU A 126 -15.71 -2.56 -13.24
N SER A 127 -16.23 -2.03 -12.14
CA SER A 127 -15.71 -0.81 -11.51
C SER A 127 -14.34 -1.06 -10.86
N MET A 128 -13.63 0.02 -10.53
CA MET A 128 -12.36 -0.07 -9.81
C MET A 128 -12.54 -0.76 -8.45
N ASP A 129 -13.62 -0.48 -7.73
CA ASP A 129 -13.92 -1.13 -6.44
C ASP A 129 -14.10 -2.64 -6.61
N GLU A 130 -14.84 -3.09 -7.63
CA GLU A 130 -15.04 -4.51 -7.92
C GLU A 130 -13.72 -5.20 -8.30
N CYS A 131 -12.86 -4.58 -9.10
CA CYS A 131 -11.51 -5.10 -9.35
C CYS A 131 -10.71 -5.23 -8.05
N GLY A 132 -10.76 -4.22 -7.17
CA GLY A 132 -10.14 -4.25 -5.85
C GLY A 132 -10.72 -5.33 -4.93
N GLN A 133 -12.01 -5.68 -5.06
CA GLN A 133 -12.61 -6.77 -4.29
C GLN A 133 -12.00 -8.13 -4.66
N TYR A 134 -11.77 -8.43 -5.94
CA TYR A 134 -11.08 -9.65 -6.36
C TYR A 134 -9.65 -9.70 -5.82
N ALA A 135 -8.92 -8.60 -5.88
CA ALA A 135 -7.59 -8.51 -5.30
C ALA A 135 -7.60 -8.74 -3.77
N HIS A 136 -8.55 -8.15 -3.07
CA HIS A 136 -8.72 -8.32 -1.63
C HIS A 136 -9.05 -9.77 -1.25
N LEU A 137 -9.94 -10.43 -1.98
CA LEU A 137 -10.28 -11.83 -1.76
C LEU A 137 -9.09 -12.75 -2.01
N ALA A 138 -8.25 -12.49 -3.03
CA ALA A 138 -7.03 -13.23 -3.30
C ALA A 138 -6.00 -13.10 -2.16
N GLU A 139 -5.81 -11.86 -1.64
CA GLU A 139 -4.96 -11.60 -0.48
C GLU A 139 -5.43 -12.37 0.77
N LEU A 140 -6.74 -12.42 1.01
CA LEU A 140 -7.32 -13.18 2.14
C LEU A 140 -7.13 -14.67 1.97
N GLU A 141 -7.33 -15.22 0.77
CA GLU A 141 -7.18 -16.65 0.46
C GLU A 141 -5.74 -17.12 0.71
N LEU A 142 -4.76 -16.33 0.30
CA LEU A 142 -3.34 -16.63 0.50
C LEU A 142 -2.80 -16.20 1.86
N GLY A 143 -3.54 -15.39 2.62
CA GLY A 143 -3.09 -14.85 3.91
C GLY A 143 -1.95 -13.84 3.80
N THR A 144 -1.83 -13.15 2.67
CA THR A 144 -0.74 -12.21 2.37
C THR A 144 -1.03 -10.78 2.82
N GLY A 145 -2.30 -10.36 2.92
CA GLY A 145 -2.68 -9.02 3.33
C GLY A 145 -4.10 -8.92 3.90
N LEU A 146 -4.40 -7.81 4.59
CA LEU A 146 -5.70 -7.50 5.18
C LEU A 146 -6.21 -6.09 4.84
N GLY A 147 -5.35 -5.20 4.36
CA GLY A 147 -5.73 -3.82 4.15
C GLY A 147 -4.83 -3.07 3.16
N ASP A 148 -3.87 -3.76 2.54
CA ASP A 148 -2.97 -3.12 1.58
C ASP A 148 -3.73 -2.79 0.29
N VAL A 149 -4.63 -3.66 -0.17
CA VAL A 149 -5.45 -3.42 -1.39
C VAL A 149 -6.19 -2.08 -1.31
N ILE A 150 -7.00 -1.85 -0.27
CA ILE A 150 -7.74 -0.59 -0.15
C ILE A 150 -6.81 0.61 0.08
N GLY A 151 -5.63 0.40 0.68
CA GLY A 151 -4.58 1.41 0.82
C GLY A 151 -3.99 1.81 -0.52
N GLU A 152 -3.58 0.84 -1.34
CA GLU A 152 -2.93 1.04 -2.64
C GLU A 152 -3.84 1.63 -3.72
N MET A 153 -5.15 1.50 -3.54
CA MET A 153 -6.14 2.17 -4.38
C MET A 153 -6.36 3.64 -4.00
N SER A 154 -5.53 4.19 -3.11
CA SER A 154 -5.56 5.59 -2.66
C SER A 154 -4.26 6.32 -3.06
N ARG A 155 -3.85 7.35 -2.29
CA ARG A 155 -2.66 8.18 -2.54
C ARG A 155 -2.13 8.82 -1.27
N GLY A 156 -0.85 9.18 -1.24
CA GLY A 156 -0.21 9.88 -0.13
C GLY A 156 -0.07 9.03 1.13
N VAL A 157 -0.27 9.65 2.28
CA VAL A 157 -0.44 8.94 3.56
C VAL A 157 -1.91 8.61 3.71
N VAL A 158 -2.22 7.34 3.91
CA VAL A 158 -3.58 6.81 3.95
C VAL A 158 -3.96 6.33 5.34
N LEU A 159 -5.17 6.68 5.77
CA LEU A 159 -5.79 6.19 6.99
C LEU A 159 -7.01 5.33 6.64
N ARG A 160 -6.98 4.06 6.99
CA ARG A 160 -8.12 3.14 6.88
C ARG A 160 -9.04 3.37 8.08
N THR A 161 -10.17 4.01 7.86
CA THR A 161 -11.13 4.41 8.91
C THR A 161 -12.25 3.40 9.13
N LYS A 162 -12.49 2.54 8.13
CA LYS A 162 -13.44 1.42 8.20
C LYS A 162 -12.78 0.20 7.53
N PRO A 163 -12.79 -0.98 8.18
CA PRO A 163 -12.21 -2.18 7.58
C PRO A 163 -13.07 -2.71 6.43
N GLY A 164 -12.48 -3.47 5.53
CA GLY A 164 -13.13 -4.13 4.42
C GLY A 164 -12.44 -3.89 3.08
N ALA A 165 -12.94 -4.59 2.07
CA ALA A 165 -12.54 -4.43 0.68
C ALA A 165 -12.92 -3.04 0.13
N PRO A 166 -12.38 -2.62 -1.03
CA PRO A 166 -12.87 -1.44 -1.76
C PRO A 166 -14.39 -1.50 -1.97
N GLY A 167 -15.07 -0.36 -1.75
CA GLY A 167 -16.53 -0.27 -1.75
C GLY A 167 -17.20 -0.67 -0.41
N TYR A 168 -16.54 -1.41 0.47
CA TYR A 168 -17.01 -1.82 1.80
C TYR A 168 -16.28 -1.09 2.92
N GLY A 169 -14.97 -0.98 2.81
CA GLY A 169 -14.11 -0.20 3.70
C GLY A 169 -14.09 1.29 3.36
N GLU A 170 -13.42 2.08 4.20
CA GLU A 170 -13.20 3.51 3.97
C GLU A 170 -11.73 3.88 4.20
N VAL A 171 -11.18 4.66 3.26
CA VAL A 171 -9.83 5.21 3.32
C VAL A 171 -9.89 6.72 3.19
N ARG A 172 -9.01 7.41 3.90
CA ARG A 172 -8.79 8.85 3.77
C ARG A 172 -7.32 9.11 3.50
N SER A 173 -7.03 9.96 2.53
CA SER A 173 -5.71 10.55 2.36
C SER A 173 -5.53 11.69 3.38
N LEU A 174 -4.39 11.72 4.05
CA LEU A 174 -4.04 12.72 5.06
C LEU A 174 -3.18 13.85 4.48
N VAL A 175 -2.62 13.62 3.30
CA VAL A 175 -1.84 14.61 2.53
C VAL A 175 -2.63 14.92 1.27
N PRO A 176 -3.49 15.96 1.28
CA PRO A 176 -4.24 16.33 0.11
C PRO A 176 -3.34 17.04 -0.88
N HIS A 177 -2.93 16.37 -1.94
CA HIS A 177 -2.42 17.03 -3.15
C HIS A 177 -3.56 17.19 -4.16
N GLU A 178 -4.51 18.07 -3.89
CA GLU A 178 -5.37 18.58 -4.95
C GLU A 178 -4.79 19.90 -5.44
N LYS A 179 -4.22 19.90 -6.65
CA LYS A 179 -4.13 21.11 -7.45
C LYS A 179 -5.58 21.53 -7.77
N THR A 180 -6.23 22.22 -6.86
CA THR A 180 -7.47 22.91 -7.18
C THR A 180 -7.11 23.99 -8.20
N GLY A 181 -7.35 23.70 -9.47
CA GLY A 181 -7.30 24.71 -10.51
C GLY A 181 -8.32 25.78 -10.19
N ILE A 182 -7.86 26.93 -9.75
CA ILE A 182 -8.26 28.31 -10.04
C ILE A 182 -7.44 29.21 -9.08
N GLY A 183 -6.32 29.73 -9.58
CA GLY A 183 -5.83 31.05 -9.25
C GLY A 183 -5.38 31.33 -7.82
N GLU A 184 -4.35 30.63 -7.36
CA GLU A 184 -3.27 31.22 -6.56
C GLU A 184 -2.14 30.18 -6.55
N PHE A 185 -0.98 30.55 -7.12
CA PHE A 185 0.26 29.79 -6.97
C PHE A 185 0.67 29.87 -5.50
N ILE A 186 0.25 28.93 -4.67
CA ILE A 186 0.92 28.69 -3.40
C ILE A 186 2.13 27.85 -3.79
N GLU A 187 3.31 28.45 -3.80
CA GLU A 187 4.61 27.81 -3.82
C GLU A 187 4.81 27.06 -2.47
N ASP A 188 4.07 25.99 -2.24
CA ASP A 188 4.38 24.98 -1.24
C ASP A 188 4.64 23.68 -2.00
N ASP A 189 5.75 23.67 -2.76
CA ASP A 189 6.35 22.50 -3.36
C ASP A 189 7.03 21.63 -2.29
N ASN A 190 6.32 21.30 -1.22
CA ASN A 190 6.83 20.34 -0.24
C ASN A 190 6.63 18.92 -0.77
N GLU A 191 7.51 18.51 -1.69
CA GLU A 191 7.62 17.10 -2.06
C GLU A 191 8.12 16.31 -0.85
N PHE A 192 7.37 15.27 -0.50
CA PHE A 192 7.79 14.31 0.51
C PHE A 192 8.40 13.08 -0.13
N TYR A 193 9.43 12.58 0.52
CA TYR A 193 10.13 11.37 0.12
C TYR A 193 10.02 10.31 1.20
N VAL A 194 10.08 9.05 0.80
CA VAL A 194 10.13 7.90 1.68
C VAL A 194 11.49 7.24 1.50
N LEU A 195 12.27 7.25 2.56
CA LEU A 195 13.53 6.53 2.64
C LEU A 195 13.23 5.10 3.09
N VAL A 196 13.83 4.12 2.44
CA VAL A 196 13.64 2.70 2.76
C VAL A 196 15.00 2.01 2.87
N LYS A 197 15.14 1.12 3.87
CA LYS A 197 16.24 0.18 3.98
C LYS A 197 15.73 -1.19 4.38
N THR A 198 15.82 -2.13 3.46
CA THR A 198 15.44 -3.53 3.72
C THR A 198 16.63 -4.32 4.25
N LEU A 199 16.38 -5.12 5.30
CA LEU A 199 17.37 -6.02 5.90
C LEU A 199 17.04 -7.50 5.64
N GLY A 200 15.91 -7.78 4.98
CA GLY A 200 15.48 -9.13 4.61
C GLY A 200 13.97 -9.29 4.63
N GLU A 201 13.53 -10.48 4.29
CA GLU A 201 12.12 -10.85 4.21
C GLU A 201 11.58 -11.31 5.57
N ILE A 202 10.28 -11.07 5.82
CA ILE A 202 9.54 -11.67 6.93
C ILE A 202 8.28 -12.32 6.35
N SER A 203 7.99 -13.54 6.80
CA SER A 203 6.74 -14.21 6.44
C SER A 203 5.56 -13.56 7.17
N THR A 204 4.75 -12.79 6.45
CA THR A 204 3.52 -12.16 6.93
C THR A 204 2.57 -13.19 7.54
N ALA A 205 2.38 -14.32 6.88
CA ALA A 205 1.47 -15.38 7.31
C ALA A 205 1.84 -15.93 8.70
N SER A 206 3.13 -16.10 9.00
CA SER A 206 3.57 -16.62 10.29
C SER A 206 3.25 -15.69 11.47
N VAL A 207 3.25 -14.38 11.26
CA VAL A 207 2.94 -13.39 12.30
C VAL A 207 1.42 -13.24 12.50
N ILE A 208 0.65 -13.17 11.41
CA ILE A 208 -0.80 -12.96 11.47
C ILE A 208 -1.55 -14.21 11.97
N GLN A 209 -1.02 -15.41 11.72
CA GLN A 209 -1.63 -16.67 12.15
C GLN A 209 -1.36 -17.00 13.63
N ASP A 210 -0.34 -16.43 14.25
CA ASP A 210 -0.07 -16.61 15.69
C ASP A 210 -1.10 -15.82 16.51
N SER A 211 -1.92 -16.55 17.28
CA SER A 211 -3.02 -16.00 18.09
C SER A 211 -2.57 -14.95 19.12
N LYS A 212 -1.35 -15.11 19.65
CA LYS A 212 -0.77 -14.16 20.61
C LYS A 212 -0.39 -12.85 19.94
N TYR A 213 0.31 -12.92 18.80
CA TYR A 213 0.67 -11.73 18.03
C TYR A 213 -0.57 -11.03 17.47
N LYS A 214 -1.53 -11.79 16.96
CA LYS A 214 -2.81 -11.27 16.46
C LYS A 214 -3.53 -10.40 17.49
N LYS A 215 -3.61 -10.87 18.75
CA LYS A 215 -4.23 -10.08 19.83
C LYS A 215 -3.45 -8.80 20.14
N ILE A 216 -2.12 -8.89 20.28
CA ILE A 216 -1.28 -7.73 20.58
C ILE A 216 -1.37 -6.69 19.45
N ILE A 217 -1.28 -7.13 18.19
CA ILE A 217 -1.41 -6.28 17.00
C ILE A 217 -2.76 -5.56 17.02
N THR A 218 -3.84 -6.30 17.29
CA THR A 218 -5.21 -5.74 17.32
C THR A 218 -5.33 -4.67 18.41
N ASP A 219 -4.95 -4.99 19.64
CA ASP A 219 -5.11 -4.09 20.79
C ASP A 219 -4.24 -2.82 20.64
N VAL A 220 -2.98 -2.99 20.25
CA VAL A 220 -2.07 -1.86 20.03
C VAL A 220 -2.46 -1.05 18.81
N GLY A 221 -2.90 -1.70 17.73
CA GLY A 221 -3.33 -1.04 16.52
C GLY A 221 -4.57 -0.16 16.73
N LEU A 222 -5.55 -0.63 17.49
CA LEU A 222 -6.71 0.17 17.89
C LEU A 222 -6.30 1.41 18.69
N ALA A 223 -5.39 1.25 19.66
CA ALA A 223 -4.88 2.37 20.44
C ALA A 223 -4.15 3.40 19.59
N MET A 224 -3.35 2.95 18.59
CA MET A 224 -2.67 3.86 17.66
C MET A 224 -3.66 4.56 16.72
N ASN A 225 -4.67 3.85 16.27
CA ASN A 225 -5.71 4.44 15.43
C ASN A 225 -6.49 5.54 16.18
N GLU A 226 -6.83 5.29 17.45
CA GLU A 226 -7.43 6.31 18.32
C GLU A 226 -6.51 7.50 18.54
N GLU A 227 -5.22 7.28 18.87
CA GLU A 227 -4.24 8.35 19.09
C GLU A 227 -4.07 9.18 17.82
N PHE A 228 -3.98 8.54 16.66
CA PHE A 228 -3.81 9.21 15.38
C PHE A 228 -5.02 10.02 14.95
N THR A 229 -6.23 9.56 15.26
CA THR A 229 -7.49 10.24 14.90
C THR A 229 -7.92 11.34 15.88
N LYS A 230 -7.28 11.45 17.06
CA LYS A 230 -7.56 12.54 18.01
C LYS A 230 -6.88 13.84 17.56
N THR A 231 -7.65 14.91 17.54
CA THR A 231 -7.12 16.28 17.43
C THR A 231 -6.75 16.81 18.81
N ASP A 232 -5.91 17.84 18.90
CA ASP A 232 -5.44 18.45 20.16
C ASP A 232 -6.60 18.95 21.06
N ASP A 233 -7.73 19.29 20.47
CA ASP A 233 -8.98 19.67 21.15
C ASP A 233 -9.86 18.45 21.49
N GLY A 234 -9.36 17.22 21.33
CA GLY A 234 -10.05 15.98 21.71
C GLY A 234 -11.19 15.55 20.76
N VAL A 235 -11.35 16.23 19.63
CA VAL A 235 -12.36 15.90 18.62
C VAL A 235 -11.80 14.85 17.67
N LEU A 236 -12.55 13.78 17.40
CA LEU A 236 -12.16 12.78 16.40
C LEU A 236 -12.14 13.41 15.02
N ILE A 237 -11.04 13.24 14.27
CA ILE A 237 -10.90 13.73 12.88
C ILE A 237 -12.12 13.35 12.02
N GLY A 238 -12.75 12.20 12.31
CA GLY A 238 -13.96 11.73 11.62
C GLY A 238 -15.19 12.64 11.76
N SER A 239 -15.34 13.39 12.85
CA SER A 239 -16.51 14.27 13.09
C SER A 239 -16.37 15.64 12.42
N LYS A 240 -15.14 16.16 12.27
CA LYS A 240 -14.88 17.42 11.58
C LYS A 240 -14.94 17.29 10.05
N PHE A 241 -14.65 16.12 9.49
CA PHE A 241 -14.62 15.91 8.03
C PHE A 241 -15.99 15.65 7.39
N LYS A 242 -17.05 15.26 8.14
CA LYS A 242 -18.41 15.12 7.58
C LYS A 242 -18.98 16.42 7.01
N ASN A 243 -18.43 17.59 7.40
CA ASN A 243 -18.88 18.91 6.96
C ASN A 243 -17.84 19.71 6.14
N LYS A 244 -16.68 19.13 5.78
CA LYS A 244 -15.59 19.88 5.15
C LYS A 244 -15.32 19.53 3.68
N PHE A 245 -16.35 19.29 2.87
CA PHE A 245 -16.28 19.68 1.46
C PHE A 245 -16.38 21.23 1.31
N ASN A 246 -16.64 21.95 2.42
CA ASN A 246 -16.47 23.39 2.59
C ASN A 246 -15.36 23.60 3.63
N VAL A 247 -14.10 23.35 3.30
CA VAL A 247 -12.96 23.90 4.04
C VAL A 247 -13.03 25.40 3.85
N ALA A 248 -13.32 26.13 4.94
CA ALA A 248 -13.10 27.57 4.93
C ALA A 248 -11.63 27.81 4.56
N VAL A 249 -11.42 28.57 3.50
CA VAL A 249 -10.09 29.06 3.08
C VAL A 249 -9.48 29.75 4.29
N GLY A 250 -8.53 29.09 4.99
CA GLY A 250 -7.91 29.68 6.19
C GLY A 250 -7.24 28.70 7.16
N ASP A 251 -7.70 27.46 7.28
CA ASP A 251 -7.01 26.47 8.12
C ASP A 251 -5.85 25.86 7.30
N LYS A 252 -4.62 26.32 7.54
CA LYS A 252 -3.41 25.67 7.00
C LYS A 252 -3.35 24.26 7.56
N PHE A 253 -3.55 23.26 6.70
CA PHE A 253 -3.26 21.87 7.02
C PHE A 253 -1.73 21.76 7.11
N ASN A 254 -1.21 21.39 8.28
CA ASN A 254 0.23 21.23 8.45
C ASN A 254 0.60 19.78 8.11
N ASP A 255 0.87 19.51 6.84
CA ASP A 255 1.21 18.19 6.31
C ASP A 255 2.37 17.53 7.09
N GLU A 256 3.40 18.32 7.48
CA GLU A 256 4.52 17.82 8.27
C GLU A 256 4.09 17.33 9.66
N GLU A 257 3.16 18.02 10.32
CA GLU A 257 2.69 17.64 11.65
C GLU A 257 1.93 16.32 11.63
N GLU A 258 1.06 16.14 10.66
CA GLU A 258 0.32 14.87 10.47
C GLU A 258 1.27 13.73 10.10
N ILE A 259 2.27 13.98 9.26
CA ILE A 259 3.32 13.00 8.94
C ILE A 259 4.11 12.63 10.20
N ARG A 260 4.52 13.60 11.01
CA ARG A 260 5.23 13.34 12.28
C ARG A 260 4.37 12.52 13.24
N LYS A 261 3.08 12.80 13.32
CA LYS A 261 2.12 12.05 14.14
C LYS A 261 1.98 10.61 13.62
N PHE A 262 1.83 10.42 12.31
CA PHE A 262 1.81 9.10 11.68
C PHE A 262 3.08 8.30 12.01
N MET A 263 4.25 8.88 11.81
CA MET A 263 5.54 8.22 12.08
C MET A 263 5.73 7.91 13.56
N LYS A 264 5.28 8.78 14.48
CA LYS A 264 5.28 8.54 15.92
C LYS A 264 4.40 7.35 16.29
N CYS A 265 3.16 7.29 15.79
CA CYS A 265 2.25 6.16 15.99
C CYS A 265 2.84 4.86 15.43
N SER A 266 3.43 4.92 14.24
CA SER A 266 4.08 3.77 13.60
C SER A 266 5.23 3.22 14.44
N TYR A 267 6.11 4.08 14.95
CA TYR A 267 7.22 3.66 15.81
C TYR A 267 6.75 3.09 17.16
N GLN A 268 5.74 3.72 17.77
CA GLN A 268 5.16 3.21 19.02
C GLN A 268 4.46 1.85 18.80
N PHE A 269 3.79 1.67 17.68
CA PHE A 269 3.21 0.38 17.32
C PHE A 269 4.27 -0.70 17.21
N ALA A 270 5.34 -0.47 16.44
CA ALA A 270 6.45 -1.41 16.28
C ALA A 270 7.06 -1.83 17.62
N LYS A 271 7.27 -0.87 18.53
CA LYS A 271 7.82 -1.13 19.88
C LYS A 271 6.84 -1.89 20.77
N ARG A 272 5.57 -1.48 20.82
CA ARG A 272 4.58 -2.07 21.73
C ARG A 272 4.15 -3.47 21.33
N THR A 273 4.20 -3.77 20.03
CA THR A 273 3.94 -5.13 19.52
C THR A 273 5.15 -6.05 19.67
N GLY A 274 6.34 -5.49 19.86
CA GLY A 274 7.59 -6.26 19.94
C GLY A 274 8.03 -6.84 18.59
N LEU A 275 7.51 -6.31 17.48
CA LEU A 275 7.89 -6.75 16.12
C LEU A 275 9.25 -6.19 15.69
N ILE A 276 9.65 -5.05 16.25
CA ILE A 276 10.91 -4.39 15.93
C ILE A 276 12.10 -5.02 16.65
N ASN A 277 13.19 -5.25 15.95
CA ASN A 277 14.44 -5.77 16.49
C ASN A 277 15.46 -4.65 16.79
N ASP A 278 16.57 -4.99 17.49
CA ASP A 278 17.60 -4.04 17.89
C ASP A 278 18.34 -3.41 16.70
N GLU A 279 18.51 -4.12 15.59
CA GLU A 279 19.16 -3.62 14.39
C GLU A 279 18.32 -2.51 13.74
N LEU A 280 17.01 -2.75 13.57
CA LEU A 280 16.08 -1.72 13.07
C LEU A 280 16.03 -0.51 14.01
N ILE A 281 16.00 -0.72 15.33
CA ILE A 281 16.04 0.34 16.34
C ILE A 281 17.30 1.20 16.17
N SER A 282 18.46 0.57 15.99
CA SER A 282 19.74 1.27 15.80
C SER A 282 19.73 2.17 14.57
N ILE A 283 19.21 1.65 13.43
CA ILE A 283 19.09 2.43 12.20
C ILE A 283 18.09 3.60 12.39
N ILE A 284 16.92 3.34 12.97
CA ILE A 284 15.92 4.38 13.25
C ILE A 284 16.50 5.50 14.14
N HIS A 285 17.24 5.14 15.19
CA HIS A 285 17.87 6.13 16.06
C HIS A 285 18.93 6.96 15.34
N SER A 286 19.64 6.39 14.38
CA SER A 286 20.63 7.12 13.58
C SER A 286 20.01 8.20 12.69
N LEU A 287 18.72 8.07 12.36
CA LEU A 287 17.93 9.03 11.58
C LEU A 287 17.27 10.13 12.44
N ASN A 288 17.34 10.04 13.77
CA ASN A 288 16.74 11.03 14.66
C ASN A 288 17.24 12.47 14.37
N GLY A 289 16.30 13.40 14.25
CA GLY A 289 16.56 14.80 13.94
C GLY A 289 16.93 15.08 12.48
N LYS A 290 17.04 14.06 11.63
CA LYS A 290 17.40 14.19 10.20
C LYS A 290 16.19 14.04 9.27
N VAL A 291 15.12 13.41 9.75
CA VAL A 291 13.88 13.12 9.01
C VAL A 291 12.66 13.58 9.79
N LEU A 292 11.48 13.57 9.19
CA LEU A 292 10.23 13.87 9.88
C LEU A 292 9.88 12.81 10.93
N GLY A 293 10.23 11.56 10.64
CA GLY A 293 10.14 10.42 11.54
C GLY A 293 10.57 9.14 10.84
N ALA A 294 10.90 8.11 11.63
CA ALA A 294 11.31 6.81 11.13
C ALA A 294 10.66 5.68 11.93
N SER A 295 10.36 4.56 11.28
CA SER A 295 9.76 3.36 11.86
C SER A 295 10.15 2.12 11.09
N MET A 296 9.59 0.98 11.51
CA MET A 296 9.62 -0.29 10.81
C MET A 296 8.39 -0.39 9.91
N ALA A 297 8.58 -0.86 8.67
CA ALA A 297 7.48 -1.32 7.82
C ALA A 297 6.84 -2.57 8.43
N MET A 298 5.52 -2.56 8.60
CA MET A 298 4.85 -3.69 9.22
C MET A 298 4.94 -4.93 8.32
N LEU A 299 5.29 -6.05 8.99
CA LEU A 299 5.49 -7.36 8.36
C LEU A 299 6.64 -7.39 7.35
N GLY A 300 7.63 -6.49 7.51
CA GLY A 300 8.88 -6.47 6.77
C GLY A 300 10.07 -6.18 7.68
N ASN A 301 11.24 -6.81 7.47
CA ASN A 301 12.49 -6.44 8.15
C ASN A 301 13.09 -5.18 7.47
N THR A 302 12.33 -4.08 7.53
CA THR A 302 12.57 -2.88 6.72
C THR A 302 12.38 -1.63 7.57
N VAL A 303 13.36 -0.73 7.57
CA VAL A 303 13.20 0.63 8.08
C VAL A 303 12.60 1.50 6.98
N PHE A 304 11.61 2.32 7.33
CA PHE A 304 11.16 3.43 6.50
C PHE A 304 11.15 4.74 7.27
N ALA A 305 11.37 5.85 6.56
CA ALA A 305 11.30 7.19 7.13
C ALA A 305 10.68 8.14 6.12
N ILE A 306 9.95 9.14 6.60
CA ILE A 306 9.42 10.20 5.74
C ILE A 306 10.23 11.47 5.97
N LEU A 307 10.55 12.17 4.89
CA LEU A 307 11.41 13.34 4.88
C LEU A 307 11.00 14.33 3.79
N THR A 308 11.35 15.59 4.01
CA THR A 308 11.21 16.63 3.00
C THR A 308 12.35 16.54 1.97
N GLU A 309 12.18 17.18 0.82
CA GLU A 309 13.24 17.25 -0.21
C GLU A 309 14.55 17.82 0.36
N LYS A 310 14.47 18.86 1.18
CA LYS A 310 15.64 19.46 1.85
C LYS A 310 16.38 18.48 2.76
N GLN A 311 15.64 17.65 3.50
CA GLN A 311 16.22 16.60 4.36
C GLN A 311 16.86 15.49 3.53
N LYS A 312 16.22 15.12 2.39
CA LYS A 312 16.76 14.15 1.43
C LYS A 312 18.11 14.59 0.88
N PHE A 313 18.21 15.81 0.34
CA PHE A 313 19.47 16.34 -0.18
C PHE A 313 20.58 16.36 0.87
N LYS A 314 20.24 16.68 2.13
CA LYS A 314 21.23 16.67 3.21
C LYS A 314 21.75 15.27 3.52
N LEU A 315 20.87 14.26 3.57
CA LEU A 315 21.27 12.87 3.81
C LEU A 315 22.12 12.30 2.66
N GLU A 316 21.78 12.62 1.41
CA GLU A 316 22.54 12.21 0.24
C GLU A 316 23.96 12.85 0.25
N ALA A 317 24.07 14.12 0.61
CA ALA A 317 25.37 14.82 0.71
C ALA A 317 26.25 14.27 1.85
N GLU A 318 25.66 13.80 2.93
CA GLU A 318 26.37 13.17 4.07
C GLU A 318 26.78 11.71 3.76
N HIS A 319 26.48 11.16 2.58
CA HIS A 319 26.68 9.76 2.20
C HIS A 319 26.13 8.79 3.26
N TYR A 320 24.92 9.09 3.74
CA TYR A 320 24.33 8.44 4.91
C TYR A 320 23.74 7.07 4.55
N GLY A 321 24.59 6.07 4.49
CA GLY A 321 24.21 4.66 4.35
C GLY A 321 23.70 4.28 2.95
N GLU A 322 23.36 3.02 2.81
CA GLU A 322 22.67 2.47 1.63
C GLU A 322 21.17 2.52 1.90
N PHE A 323 20.52 3.54 1.39
CA PHE A 323 19.07 3.72 1.47
C PHE A 323 18.51 3.94 0.07
N ASP A 324 17.33 3.36 -0.18
CA ASP A 324 16.53 3.71 -1.34
C ASP A 324 15.63 4.91 -1.02
N PHE A 325 15.50 5.83 -1.97
CA PHE A 325 14.62 6.99 -1.86
C PHE A 325 13.52 6.89 -2.91
N TYR A 326 12.28 6.96 -2.45
CA TYR A 326 11.08 7.01 -3.28
C TYR A 326 10.38 8.34 -3.06
N LYS A 327 9.64 8.84 -4.05
CA LYS A 327 8.69 9.92 -3.80
C LYS A 327 7.43 9.35 -3.14
N MET A 328 6.77 10.15 -2.32
CA MET A 328 5.42 9.82 -1.87
C MET A 328 4.47 9.88 -3.07
N GLU A 329 3.72 8.81 -3.31
CA GLU A 329 2.79 8.71 -4.45
C GLU A 329 1.56 9.60 -4.22
N THR A 330 1.24 10.45 -5.17
CA THR A 330 0.15 11.44 -5.07
C THR A 330 -0.89 11.34 -6.19
N GLU A 331 -0.65 10.50 -7.21
CA GLU A 331 -1.55 10.33 -8.36
C GLU A 331 -2.40 9.05 -8.25
N GLY A 332 -1.85 7.98 -7.65
CA GLY A 332 -2.49 6.69 -7.50
C GLY A 332 -2.32 5.76 -8.71
N ILE A 333 -3.30 4.88 -8.95
CA ILE A 333 -3.28 3.88 -10.03
C ILE A 333 -3.34 4.58 -11.39
N ARG A 334 -2.54 4.09 -12.35
CA ARG A 334 -2.48 4.62 -13.72
C ARG A 334 -2.68 3.50 -14.74
N ILE A 335 -3.62 3.70 -15.66
CA ILE A 335 -3.97 2.73 -16.72
C ILE A 335 -3.56 3.32 -18.07
N LYS A 336 -2.85 2.54 -18.88
CA LYS A 336 -2.50 2.87 -20.28
C LYS A 336 -3.07 1.80 -21.21
N LYS A 337 -3.64 2.22 -22.33
CA LYS A 337 -4.17 1.36 -23.39
C LYS A 337 -3.50 1.76 -24.71
N ASP A 338 -2.77 0.81 -25.31
CA ASP A 338 -2.15 0.97 -26.64
C ASP A 338 -2.92 0.16 -27.69
#